data_5bdbd8eed8b4e785101cce4c77ac73dd
#
_entry.id   5bdbd8eed8b4e785101cce4c77ac73dd
#
_cell.length_a   1.000
_cell.length_b   1.000
_cell.length_c   1.000
_cell.angle_alpha   90.00
_cell.angle_beta   90.00
_cell.angle_gamma   90.00
#
_symmetry.space_group_name_H-M   'P 1'
#
loop_
_entity.id
_entity.type
_entity.pdbx_description
1 polymer ?
#
loop_
_entity_poly.entity_id
_entity_poly.type
_entity_poly.pdbx_seq_one_letter_code
_entity_poly.pdbx_strand_id
1 'polypeptide(L)'
;MNAARDYRFDVLRVFACVSVLILHTTSFFLEDPNATFPFFIVAFVNSFSRAAVPLFVMTAGRFALEKIDDFASIPPFLRARARRLWRPTLLWSAIYLALYLADRILRGVPIDFSLVCYDWLWKGKPGAGYHLWFLYMLVGLELIAPPLFLWTRKRPRLLGVSCVGLFAAFSAIATALIQRGGTGRGDLFLPFLCVAYLPFYFWGSQLYRRARRLDARGRRRLRVLALVLVCAGLAFMLALIYSGRYNDARNDFSLQSLFLALGEYLFFLSLPPSNEGKEPKPLGRAAAQSFDVYLSHVAFLAFLPRLFGSWGNVFEKTYLGAYALACLTYAFSTATATVVDYFGSRIAKGRRAP
;
A
#
# COMPACT_ATOMS: atom_id res chain seq x y z
N MET A 1 -15.40 -15.35 -21.78
CA MET A 1 -15.02 -16.30 -20.71
C MET A 1 -14.55 -15.46 -19.52
N ASN A 2 -15.25 -15.50 -18.40
CA ASN A 2 -14.76 -14.86 -17.16
C ASN A 2 -13.51 -15.64 -16.73
N ALA A 3 -12.35 -14.97 -16.77
CA ALA A 3 -11.13 -15.57 -16.24
C ALA A 3 -11.37 -15.94 -14.77
N ALA A 4 -11.07 -17.18 -14.40
CA ALA A 4 -11.22 -17.66 -13.03
C ALA A 4 -10.48 -16.71 -12.08
N ARG A 5 -11.12 -16.35 -10.97
CA ARG A 5 -10.56 -15.43 -9.97
C ARG A 5 -9.35 -16.08 -9.32
N ASP A 6 -8.21 -15.41 -9.38
CA ASP A 6 -6.95 -15.88 -8.77
C ASP A 6 -6.85 -15.37 -7.32
N TYR A 7 -7.25 -16.21 -6.35
CA TYR A 7 -7.32 -15.84 -4.94
C TYR A 7 -5.95 -15.60 -4.29
N ARG A 8 -4.83 -15.94 -4.96
CA ARG A 8 -3.48 -15.53 -4.49
C ARG A 8 -3.40 -14.03 -4.30
N PHE A 9 -4.04 -13.27 -5.20
CA PHE A 9 -4.12 -11.82 -5.09
C PHE A 9 -5.10 -11.33 -4.01
N ASP A 10 -6.08 -12.14 -3.65
CA ASP A 10 -6.96 -11.81 -2.54
C ASP A 10 -6.23 -11.98 -1.21
N VAL A 11 -5.44 -13.06 -1.04
CA VAL A 11 -4.54 -13.23 0.11
C VAL A 11 -3.53 -12.08 0.18
N LEU A 12 -2.89 -11.76 -0.95
CA LEU A 12 -1.89 -10.68 -1.02
C LEU A 12 -2.49 -9.31 -0.63
N ARG A 13 -3.71 -9.01 -1.06
CA ARG A 13 -4.39 -7.75 -0.70
C ARG A 13 -4.70 -7.67 0.79
N VAL A 14 -5.22 -8.76 1.37
CA VAL A 14 -5.50 -8.82 2.81
C VAL A 14 -4.19 -8.70 3.59
N PHE A 15 -3.14 -9.43 3.20
CA PHE A 15 -1.81 -9.35 3.79
C PHE A 15 -1.27 -7.92 3.75
N ALA A 16 -1.25 -7.27 2.58
CA ALA A 16 -0.77 -5.90 2.44
C ALA A 16 -1.62 -4.90 3.24
N CYS A 17 -2.94 -5.10 3.32
CA CYS A 17 -3.83 -4.27 4.12
C CYS A 17 -3.51 -4.36 5.62
N VAL A 18 -3.37 -5.57 6.16
CA VAL A 18 -2.98 -5.80 7.57
C VAL A 18 -1.58 -5.24 7.84
N SER A 19 -0.65 -5.42 6.91
CA SER A 19 0.71 -4.85 7.00
C SER A 19 0.69 -3.33 7.14
N VAL A 20 -0.17 -2.61 6.41
CA VAL A 20 -0.33 -1.15 6.56
C VAL A 20 -0.76 -0.78 7.98
N LEU A 21 -1.73 -1.49 8.57
CA LEU A 21 -2.17 -1.22 9.94
C LEU A 21 -1.04 -1.45 10.94
N ILE A 22 -0.31 -2.55 10.80
CA ILE A 22 0.86 -2.85 11.64
C ILE A 22 1.89 -1.73 11.54
N LEU A 23 2.20 -1.25 10.33
CA LEU A 23 3.13 -0.15 10.14
C LEU A 23 2.70 1.12 10.87
N HIS A 24 1.42 1.46 10.81
CA HIS A 24 0.92 2.66 11.46
C HIS A 24 0.86 2.57 12.98
N THR A 25 0.72 1.38 13.54
CA THR A 25 0.67 1.18 14.99
C THR A 25 2.03 0.91 15.64
N THR A 26 3.04 0.48 14.86
CA THR A 26 4.31 0.04 15.44
C THR A 26 5.52 0.87 15.06
N SER A 27 5.43 1.76 14.05
CA SER A 27 6.61 2.45 13.53
C SER A 27 7.31 3.37 14.54
N PHE A 28 6.58 3.95 15.47
CA PHE A 28 7.16 4.86 16.47
C PHE A 28 8.02 4.11 17.52
N PHE A 29 7.74 2.83 17.79
CA PHE A 29 8.57 2.04 18.71
C PHE A 29 9.97 1.76 18.18
N LEU A 30 10.19 1.88 16.86
CA LEU A 30 11.50 1.62 16.27
C LEU A 30 12.50 2.73 16.55
N GLU A 31 12.06 3.87 17.07
CA GLU A 31 12.91 5.00 17.43
C GLU A 31 13.50 4.86 18.85
N ASP A 32 13.06 3.84 19.62
CA ASP A 32 13.60 3.53 20.94
C ASP A 32 14.80 2.57 20.81
N PRO A 33 16.03 3.03 21.15
CA PRO A 33 17.24 2.24 20.99
C PRO A 33 17.41 1.11 22.03
N ASN A 34 16.49 0.96 23.00
CA ASN A 34 16.56 -0.09 24.00
C ASN A 34 16.17 -1.45 23.42
N ALA A 35 17.10 -2.17 22.81
CA ALA A 35 16.92 -3.45 22.16
C ALA A 35 16.58 -4.58 23.17
N THR A 36 15.36 -4.60 23.65
CA THR A 36 14.79 -5.72 24.44
C THR A 36 14.13 -6.75 23.50
N PHE A 37 13.85 -7.95 24.01
CA PHE A 37 13.16 -8.97 23.24
C PHE A 37 11.82 -8.49 22.62
N PRO A 38 10.94 -7.75 23.32
CA PRO A 38 9.78 -7.13 22.67
C PRO A 38 10.13 -6.21 21.50
N PHE A 39 11.21 -5.44 21.60
CA PHE A 39 11.69 -4.59 20.52
C PHE A 39 12.06 -5.41 19.27
N PHE A 40 12.75 -6.55 19.45
CA PHE A 40 13.07 -7.42 18.31
C PHE A 40 11.82 -7.91 17.58
N ILE A 41 10.78 -8.34 18.29
CA ILE A 41 9.52 -8.77 17.68
C ILE A 41 8.88 -7.63 16.88
N VAL A 42 8.81 -6.43 17.48
CA VAL A 42 8.23 -5.27 16.80
C VAL A 42 9.05 -4.89 15.58
N ALA A 43 10.37 -4.84 15.70
CA ALA A 43 11.28 -4.54 14.58
C ALA A 43 11.12 -5.57 13.45
N PHE A 44 11.06 -6.86 13.77
CA PHE A 44 10.86 -7.93 12.79
C PHE A 44 9.52 -7.81 12.08
N VAL A 45 8.42 -7.71 12.82
CA VAL A 45 7.07 -7.65 12.24
C VAL A 45 6.85 -6.36 11.45
N ASN A 46 7.37 -5.22 11.95
CA ASN A 46 7.33 -3.95 11.22
C ASN A 46 8.14 -4.04 9.91
N SER A 47 9.37 -4.59 9.98
CA SER A 47 10.21 -4.79 8.79
C SER A 47 9.54 -5.65 7.75
N PHE A 48 8.97 -6.79 8.15
CA PHE A 48 8.23 -7.69 7.28
C PHE A 48 7.00 -7.02 6.64
N SER A 49 6.41 -6.05 7.31
CA SER A 49 5.25 -5.30 6.80
C SER A 49 5.61 -4.18 5.80
N ARG A 50 6.91 -3.83 5.65
CA ARG A 50 7.36 -2.68 4.83
C ARG A 50 7.05 -2.78 3.34
N ALA A 51 6.91 -3.98 2.81
CA ALA A 51 6.56 -4.18 1.41
C ALA A 51 5.10 -3.84 1.05
N ALA A 52 4.25 -3.50 2.01
CA ALA A 52 2.81 -3.30 1.81
C ALA A 52 2.47 -2.36 0.64
N VAL A 53 3.09 -1.17 0.57
CA VAL A 53 2.85 -0.20 -0.51
C VAL A 53 3.36 -0.70 -1.87
N PRO A 54 4.61 -1.15 -2.01
CA PRO A 54 5.07 -1.81 -3.23
C PRO A 54 4.17 -2.97 -3.68
N LEU A 55 3.68 -3.82 -2.79
CA LEU A 55 2.78 -4.94 -3.12
C LEU A 55 1.44 -4.46 -3.69
N PHE A 56 0.85 -3.41 -3.12
CA PHE A 56 -0.35 -2.80 -3.69
C PHE A 56 -0.10 -2.23 -5.08
N VAL A 57 1.03 -1.55 -5.28
CA VAL A 57 1.41 -0.99 -6.59
C VAL A 57 1.63 -2.10 -7.62
N MET A 58 2.37 -3.15 -7.27
CA MET A 58 2.60 -4.31 -8.14
C MET A 58 1.30 -5.02 -8.50
N THR A 59 0.41 -5.18 -7.53
CA THR A 59 -0.92 -5.77 -7.75
C THR A 59 -1.78 -4.89 -8.65
N ALA A 60 -1.77 -3.58 -8.45
CA ALA A 60 -2.49 -2.64 -9.31
C ALA A 60 -1.98 -2.69 -10.75
N GLY A 61 -0.65 -2.68 -10.96
CA GLY A 61 -0.03 -2.80 -12.27
C GLY A 61 -0.39 -4.10 -13.00
N ARG A 62 -0.39 -5.23 -12.26
CA ARG A 62 -0.82 -6.53 -12.81
C ARG A 62 -2.25 -6.46 -13.34
N PHE A 63 -3.20 -5.93 -12.58
CA PHE A 63 -4.61 -5.89 -12.99
C PHE A 63 -4.94 -4.79 -13.99
N ALA A 64 -4.19 -3.71 -14.00
CA ALA A 64 -4.40 -2.59 -14.90
C ALA A 64 -3.85 -2.90 -16.31
N LEU A 65 -2.58 -3.31 -16.40
CA LEU A 65 -1.89 -3.47 -17.69
C LEU A 65 -2.37 -4.69 -18.49
N GLU A 66 -3.11 -5.61 -17.88
CA GLU A 66 -3.79 -6.68 -18.62
C GLU A 66 -5.05 -6.22 -19.38
N LYS A 67 -5.56 -5.03 -19.06
CA LYS A 67 -6.74 -4.43 -19.71
C LYS A 67 -6.37 -3.44 -20.81
N ILE A 68 -5.07 -3.28 -21.06
CA ILE A 68 -4.54 -2.29 -21.99
C ILE A 68 -3.97 -3.05 -23.21
N ASP A 69 -4.77 -3.12 -24.25
CA ASP A 69 -4.40 -3.77 -25.51
C ASP A 69 -3.91 -2.77 -26.56
N ASP A 70 -4.51 -1.57 -26.58
CA ASP A 70 -4.21 -0.47 -27.50
C ASP A 70 -4.53 0.89 -26.85
N PHE A 71 -4.31 1.97 -27.57
CA PHE A 71 -4.63 3.32 -27.09
C PHE A 71 -6.13 3.55 -26.91
N ALA A 72 -7.00 2.87 -27.68
CA ALA A 72 -8.45 3.00 -27.55
C ALA A 72 -8.97 2.35 -26.25
N SER A 73 -8.24 1.42 -25.67
CA SER A 73 -8.56 0.79 -24.39
C SER A 73 -8.31 1.70 -23.18
N ILE A 74 -7.50 2.77 -23.31
CA ILE A 74 -7.13 3.66 -22.20
C ILE A 74 -8.34 4.47 -21.68
N PRO A 75 -9.14 5.20 -22.49
CA PRO A 75 -10.25 5.98 -21.98
C PRO A 75 -11.31 5.17 -21.21
N PRO A 76 -11.79 4.00 -21.68
CA PRO A 76 -12.72 3.19 -20.90
C PRO A 76 -12.09 2.65 -19.61
N PHE A 77 -10.80 2.30 -19.62
CA PHE A 77 -10.06 1.92 -18.42
C PHE A 77 -10.07 3.07 -17.40
N LEU A 78 -9.64 4.29 -17.79
CA LEU A 78 -9.59 5.45 -16.90
C LEU A 78 -10.97 5.83 -16.36
N ARG A 79 -12.02 5.75 -17.19
CA ARG A 79 -13.40 5.99 -16.74
C ARG A 79 -13.85 4.99 -15.68
N ALA A 80 -13.48 3.72 -15.80
CA ALA A 80 -13.76 2.70 -14.79
C ALA A 80 -12.98 2.97 -13.50
N ARG A 81 -11.73 3.43 -13.59
CA ARG A 81 -10.88 3.80 -12.45
C ARG A 81 -11.38 5.05 -11.74
N ALA A 82 -11.80 6.07 -12.49
CA ALA A 82 -12.38 7.28 -11.92
C ALA A 82 -13.58 6.96 -11.00
N ARG A 83 -14.42 6.00 -11.37
CA ARG A 83 -15.55 5.59 -10.54
C ARG A 83 -15.15 4.79 -9.31
N ARG A 84 -14.15 3.90 -9.42
CA ARG A 84 -13.81 2.91 -8.37
C ARG A 84 -12.71 3.38 -7.43
N LEU A 85 -11.81 4.24 -7.88
CA LEU A 85 -10.67 4.71 -7.12
C LEU A 85 -10.74 6.21 -6.85
N TRP A 86 -10.85 7.05 -7.90
CA TRP A 86 -10.70 8.50 -7.74
C TRP A 86 -11.83 9.13 -6.94
N ARG A 87 -13.10 8.76 -7.24
CA ARG A 87 -14.26 9.30 -6.49
C ARG A 87 -14.21 8.98 -4.99
N PRO A 88 -14.00 7.72 -4.56
CA PRO A 88 -13.82 7.43 -3.14
C PRO A 88 -12.62 8.17 -2.53
N THR A 89 -11.50 8.28 -3.23
CA THR A 89 -10.33 9.03 -2.77
C THR A 89 -10.68 10.50 -2.49
N LEU A 90 -11.37 11.17 -3.41
CA LEU A 90 -11.79 12.57 -3.24
C LEU A 90 -12.80 12.73 -2.10
N LEU A 91 -13.76 11.81 -1.98
CA LEU A 91 -14.73 11.83 -0.88
C LEU A 91 -14.04 11.71 0.48
N TRP A 92 -13.15 10.73 0.64
CA TRP A 92 -12.41 10.55 1.87
C TRP A 92 -11.43 11.71 2.14
N SER A 93 -10.88 12.32 1.09
CA SER A 93 -10.07 13.53 1.24
C SER A 93 -10.89 14.69 1.84
N ALA A 94 -12.12 14.88 1.37
CA ALA A 94 -13.02 15.88 1.94
C ALA A 94 -13.39 15.56 3.40
N ILE A 95 -13.65 14.29 3.73
CA ILE A 95 -13.93 13.85 5.10
C ILE A 95 -12.73 14.13 6.02
N TYR A 96 -11.51 13.73 5.63
CA TYR A 96 -10.32 13.96 6.44
C TYR A 96 -9.95 15.43 6.57
N LEU A 97 -10.20 16.22 5.55
CA LEU A 97 -10.03 17.67 5.61
C LEU A 97 -11.04 18.28 6.61
N ALA A 98 -12.30 17.88 6.52
CA ALA A 98 -13.34 18.35 7.44
C ALA A 98 -13.01 17.97 8.90
N LEU A 99 -12.56 16.74 9.16
CA LEU A 99 -12.12 16.30 10.50
C LEU A 99 -10.94 17.12 11.00
N TYR A 100 -9.96 17.41 10.14
CA TYR A 100 -8.82 18.26 10.49
C TYR A 100 -9.25 19.69 10.86
N LEU A 101 -10.09 20.30 10.01
CA LEU A 101 -10.57 21.66 10.26
C LEU A 101 -11.41 21.73 11.55
N ALA A 102 -12.30 20.75 11.77
CA ALA A 102 -13.09 20.69 13.00
C ALA A 102 -12.20 20.55 14.26
N ASP A 103 -11.19 19.68 14.25
CA ASP A 103 -10.25 19.52 15.37
C ASP A 103 -9.51 20.84 15.66
N ARG A 104 -9.05 21.56 14.63
CA ARG A 104 -8.35 22.85 14.78
C ARG A 104 -9.26 23.92 15.36
N ILE A 105 -10.49 24.03 14.85
CA ILE A 105 -11.49 24.99 15.34
C ILE A 105 -11.84 24.71 16.79
N LEU A 106 -12.12 23.46 17.15
CA LEU A 106 -12.49 23.07 18.52
C LEU A 106 -11.37 23.32 19.54
N ARG A 107 -10.10 23.25 19.09
CA ARG A 107 -8.93 23.54 19.96
C ARG A 107 -8.50 25.00 19.93
N GLY A 108 -9.15 25.86 19.16
CA GLY A 108 -8.75 27.26 19.00
C GLY A 108 -7.37 27.44 18.33
N VAL A 109 -6.92 26.46 17.54
CA VAL A 109 -5.60 26.50 16.89
C VAL A 109 -5.74 27.16 15.51
N PRO A 110 -4.91 28.15 15.16
CA PRO A 110 -4.97 28.79 13.84
C PRO A 110 -4.83 27.80 12.68
N ILE A 111 -5.56 28.05 11.60
CA ILE A 111 -5.51 27.25 10.38
C ILE A 111 -4.67 27.99 9.35
N ASP A 112 -3.54 27.39 8.97
CA ASP A 112 -2.76 27.84 7.83
C ASP A 112 -3.29 27.18 6.57
N PHE A 113 -4.15 27.87 5.83
CA PHE A 113 -4.73 27.37 4.59
C PHE A 113 -3.70 27.14 3.49
N SER A 114 -2.61 27.93 3.48
CA SER A 114 -1.55 27.78 2.47
C SER A 114 -0.82 26.44 2.67
N LEU A 115 -0.52 26.09 3.92
CA LEU A 115 0.09 24.82 4.28
C LEU A 115 -0.86 23.62 3.99
N VAL A 116 -2.15 23.77 4.30
CA VAL A 116 -3.15 22.73 4.00
C VAL A 116 -3.25 22.49 2.49
N CYS A 117 -3.29 23.54 1.68
CA CYS A 117 -3.30 23.42 0.24
C CYS A 117 -2.00 22.80 -0.30
N TYR A 118 -0.85 23.22 0.23
CA TYR A 118 0.45 22.66 -0.13
C TYR A 118 0.53 21.16 0.17
N ASP A 119 0.19 20.74 1.37
CA ASP A 119 0.22 19.33 1.76
C ASP A 119 -0.75 18.49 0.94
N TRP A 120 -1.93 19.02 0.63
CA TRP A 120 -2.89 18.30 -0.18
C TRP A 120 -2.43 18.17 -1.64
N LEU A 121 -2.13 19.29 -2.29
CA LEU A 121 -1.87 19.31 -3.74
C LEU A 121 -0.50 18.73 -4.11
N TRP A 122 0.53 19.01 -3.31
CA TRP A 122 1.90 18.59 -3.62
C TRP A 122 2.31 17.28 -2.96
N LYS A 123 1.72 16.94 -1.81
CA LYS A 123 2.06 15.71 -1.07
C LYS A 123 0.92 14.69 -1.04
N GLY A 124 -0.27 15.02 -1.53
CA GLY A 124 -1.44 14.14 -1.49
C GLY A 124 -1.94 13.84 -0.08
N LYS A 125 -1.76 14.79 0.85
CA LYS A 125 -2.10 14.64 2.27
C LYS A 125 -3.20 15.63 2.69
N PRO A 126 -4.48 15.36 2.38
CA PRO A 126 -5.58 16.25 2.72
C PRO A 126 -5.83 16.25 4.24
N GLY A 127 -5.40 17.30 4.94
CA GLY A 127 -5.60 17.44 6.37
C GLY A 127 -5.11 16.23 7.18
N ALA A 128 -6.01 15.58 7.93
CA ALA A 128 -5.69 14.38 8.72
C ALA A 128 -5.47 13.11 7.85
N GLY A 129 -5.79 13.17 6.58
CA GLY A 129 -5.68 12.04 5.64
C GLY A 129 -4.29 11.81 5.08
N TYR A 130 -3.24 11.86 5.90
CA TYR A 130 -1.84 11.76 5.47
C TYR A 130 -1.52 10.47 4.69
N HIS A 131 -2.25 9.38 4.92
CA HIS A 131 -2.06 8.09 4.24
C HIS A 131 -2.60 8.09 2.80
N LEU A 132 -3.49 9.03 2.44
CA LEU A 132 -4.11 9.10 1.12
C LEU A 132 -3.11 9.44 0.00
N TRP A 133 -1.89 9.90 0.32
CA TRP A 133 -0.82 10.13 -0.66
C TRP A 133 -0.63 8.94 -1.61
N PHE A 134 -0.78 7.71 -1.10
CA PHE A 134 -0.66 6.49 -1.89
C PHE A 134 -1.74 6.40 -2.98
N LEU A 135 -2.97 6.77 -2.66
CA LEU A 135 -4.07 6.74 -3.65
C LEU A 135 -3.89 7.82 -4.72
N TYR A 136 -3.42 9.01 -4.35
CA TYR A 136 -3.08 10.07 -5.31
C TYR A 136 -1.92 9.64 -6.21
N MET A 137 -0.90 9.03 -5.66
CA MET A 137 0.21 8.43 -6.42
C MET A 137 -0.31 7.33 -7.36
N LEU A 138 -1.20 6.47 -6.89
CA LEU A 138 -1.78 5.40 -7.71
C LEU A 138 -2.63 5.97 -8.86
N VAL A 139 -3.38 7.04 -8.63
CA VAL A 139 -4.09 7.78 -9.72
C VAL A 139 -3.10 8.27 -10.76
N GLY A 140 -1.99 8.88 -10.36
CA GLY A 140 -0.94 9.32 -11.28
C GLY A 140 -0.31 8.17 -12.07
N LEU A 141 -0.04 7.03 -11.40
CA LEU A 141 0.44 5.82 -12.08
C LEU A 141 -0.55 5.31 -13.13
N GLU A 142 -1.85 5.31 -12.83
CA GLU A 142 -2.89 4.87 -13.76
C GLU A 142 -3.04 5.81 -14.98
N LEU A 143 -2.64 7.06 -14.86
CA LEU A 143 -2.60 8.00 -15.99
C LEU A 143 -1.34 7.80 -16.85
N ILE A 144 -0.18 7.61 -16.23
CA ILE A 144 1.12 7.60 -16.90
C ILE A 144 1.49 6.21 -17.43
N ALA A 145 1.22 5.14 -16.67
CA ALA A 145 1.72 3.81 -17.01
C ALA A 145 1.09 3.18 -18.27
N PRO A 146 -0.23 3.33 -18.59
CA PRO A 146 -0.81 2.72 -19.76
C PRO A 146 -0.18 3.17 -21.09
N PRO A 147 0.00 4.46 -21.39
CA PRO A 147 0.65 4.88 -22.63
C PRO A 147 2.12 4.47 -22.70
N LEU A 148 2.86 4.53 -21.58
CA LEU A 148 4.24 4.05 -21.52
C LEU A 148 4.33 2.54 -21.75
N PHE A 149 3.38 1.77 -21.21
CA PHE A 149 3.30 0.32 -21.45
C PHE A 149 3.11 0.01 -22.92
N LEU A 150 2.17 0.65 -23.62
CA LEU A 150 1.94 0.45 -25.03
C LEU A 150 3.16 0.79 -25.88
N TRP A 151 3.84 1.88 -25.54
CA TRP A 151 5.05 2.29 -26.24
C TRP A 151 6.21 1.30 -26.06
N THR A 152 6.36 0.74 -24.85
CA THR A 152 7.48 -0.13 -24.50
C THR A 152 7.20 -1.63 -24.63
N ARG A 153 5.93 -2.06 -24.78
CA ARG A 153 5.56 -3.49 -24.76
C ARG A 153 6.24 -4.36 -25.81
N LYS A 154 6.58 -3.76 -26.98
CA LYS A 154 7.35 -4.42 -28.04
C LYS A 154 8.86 -4.43 -27.77
N ARG A 155 9.30 -3.71 -26.73
CA ARG A 155 10.70 -3.56 -26.34
C ARG A 155 10.91 -3.94 -24.85
N PRO A 156 10.73 -5.23 -24.49
CA PRO A 156 10.73 -5.65 -23.08
C PRO A 156 12.09 -5.44 -22.38
N ARG A 157 13.19 -5.45 -23.13
CA ARG A 157 14.53 -5.14 -22.60
C ARG A 157 14.62 -3.66 -22.21
N LEU A 158 14.15 -2.75 -23.08
CA LEU A 158 14.13 -1.32 -22.80
C LEU A 158 13.30 -1.03 -21.55
N LEU A 159 12.09 -1.59 -21.46
CA LEU A 159 11.25 -1.44 -20.27
C LEU A 159 11.96 -1.94 -19.00
N GLY A 160 12.62 -3.11 -19.08
CA GLY A 160 13.36 -3.67 -17.96
C GLY A 160 14.51 -2.77 -17.49
N VAL A 161 15.34 -2.30 -18.42
CA VAL A 161 16.46 -1.38 -18.12
C VAL A 161 15.96 -0.06 -17.58
N SER A 162 14.89 0.51 -18.16
CA SER A 162 14.29 1.77 -17.67
C SER A 162 13.77 1.62 -16.24
N CYS A 163 13.10 0.50 -15.91
CA CYS A 163 12.64 0.25 -14.54
C CYS A 163 13.80 0.16 -13.54
N VAL A 164 14.88 -0.54 -13.88
CA VAL A 164 16.07 -0.63 -13.02
C VAL A 164 16.75 0.74 -12.87
N GLY A 165 16.91 1.47 -13.97
CA GLY A 165 17.51 2.81 -13.96
C GLY A 165 16.69 3.82 -13.14
N LEU A 166 15.37 3.82 -13.29
CA LEU A 166 14.48 4.67 -12.47
C LEU A 166 14.55 4.31 -10.99
N PHE A 167 14.53 3.02 -10.66
CA PHE A 167 14.66 2.59 -9.27
C PHE A 167 16.01 3.04 -8.68
N ALA A 168 17.11 2.84 -9.39
CA ALA A 168 18.44 3.26 -8.95
C ALA A 168 18.54 4.78 -8.76
N ALA A 169 17.98 5.58 -9.70
CA ALA A 169 17.95 7.04 -9.60
C ALA A 169 17.17 7.51 -8.36
N PHE A 170 15.97 6.99 -8.14
CA PHE A 170 15.17 7.36 -6.97
C PHE A 170 15.76 6.82 -5.66
N SER A 171 16.43 5.68 -5.69
CA SER A 171 17.23 5.17 -4.55
C SER A 171 18.33 6.15 -4.17
N ALA A 172 19.09 6.64 -5.16
CA ALA A 172 20.15 7.63 -4.93
C ALA A 172 19.59 8.96 -4.40
N ILE A 173 18.50 9.46 -4.99
CA ILE A 173 17.84 10.70 -4.55
C ILE A 173 17.34 10.56 -3.11
N ALA A 174 16.62 9.49 -2.77
CA ALA A 174 16.10 9.27 -1.44
C ALA A 174 17.21 9.13 -0.40
N THR A 175 18.30 8.43 -0.73
CA THR A 175 19.49 8.32 0.13
C THR A 175 20.15 9.69 0.35
N ALA A 176 20.30 10.50 -0.70
CA ALA A 176 20.85 11.84 -0.57
C ALA A 176 19.98 12.76 0.30
N LEU A 177 18.65 12.65 0.21
CA LEU A 177 17.72 13.38 1.08
C LEU A 177 17.87 12.96 2.54
N ILE A 178 17.99 11.66 2.82
CA ILE A 178 18.18 11.14 4.19
C ILE A 178 19.52 11.64 4.77
N GLN A 179 20.58 11.62 3.99
CA GLN A 179 21.92 12.12 4.42
C GLN A 179 21.90 13.62 4.75
N ARG A 180 20.96 14.39 4.20
CA ARG A 180 20.74 15.81 4.52
C ARG A 180 19.74 16.03 5.65
N GLY A 181 19.41 15.00 6.42
CA GLY A 181 18.46 15.07 7.53
C GLY A 181 17.00 14.94 7.15
N GLY A 182 16.68 14.62 5.90
CA GLY A 182 15.33 14.36 5.45
C GLY A 182 14.83 12.94 5.75
N THR A 183 13.61 12.65 5.31
CA THR A 183 12.93 11.35 5.50
C THR A 183 12.93 10.47 4.23
N GLY A 184 13.67 10.88 3.20
CA GLY A 184 13.73 10.20 1.91
C GLY A 184 12.41 10.30 1.13
N ARG A 185 11.61 9.23 1.06
CA ARG A 185 10.32 9.25 0.36
C ARG A 185 9.40 10.38 0.81
N GLY A 186 9.38 10.69 2.12
CA GLY A 186 8.49 11.71 2.69
C GLY A 186 8.76 13.13 2.19
N ASP A 187 9.94 13.37 1.62
CA ASP A 187 10.35 14.67 1.09
C ASP A 187 10.04 14.80 -0.41
N LEU A 188 9.67 13.70 -1.08
CA LEU A 188 9.33 13.72 -2.50
C LEU A 188 7.91 14.25 -2.71
N PHE A 189 7.78 15.11 -3.71
CA PHE A 189 6.47 15.57 -4.18
C PHE A 189 5.72 14.46 -4.92
N LEU A 190 4.40 14.54 -4.92
CA LEU A 190 3.51 13.55 -5.50
C LEU A 190 3.83 13.18 -6.97
N PRO A 191 4.11 14.11 -7.89
CA PRO A 191 4.52 13.77 -9.26
C PRO A 191 5.77 12.91 -9.32
N PHE A 192 6.78 13.19 -8.47
CA PHE A 192 7.99 12.37 -8.39
C PHE A 192 7.70 10.99 -7.82
N LEU A 193 6.80 10.87 -6.84
CA LEU A 193 6.36 9.58 -6.32
C LEU A 193 5.68 8.74 -7.40
N CYS A 194 4.85 9.34 -8.27
CA CYS A 194 4.27 8.62 -9.40
C CYS A 194 5.34 7.99 -10.30
N VAL A 195 6.41 8.73 -10.61
CA VAL A 195 7.51 8.22 -11.44
C VAL A 195 8.34 7.18 -10.68
N ALA A 196 8.61 7.41 -9.40
CA ALA A 196 9.42 6.53 -8.55
C ALA A 196 8.81 5.14 -8.36
N TYR A 197 7.48 5.04 -8.34
CA TYR A 197 6.78 3.76 -8.22
C TYR A 197 6.47 3.06 -9.55
N LEU A 198 6.75 3.68 -10.71
CA LEU A 198 6.58 3.04 -12.03
C LEU A 198 7.27 1.67 -12.14
N PRO A 199 8.52 1.48 -11.64
CA PRO A 199 9.17 0.18 -11.66
C PRO A 199 8.33 -0.92 -11.02
N PHE A 200 7.82 -0.70 -9.81
CA PHE A 200 6.98 -1.66 -9.10
C PHE A 200 5.69 -1.97 -9.87
N TYR A 201 5.07 -0.94 -10.46
CA TYR A 201 3.85 -1.10 -11.25
C TYR A 201 4.07 -1.99 -12.48
N PHE A 202 5.16 -1.79 -13.21
CA PHE A 202 5.52 -2.61 -14.37
C PHE A 202 6.00 -4.01 -13.97
N TRP A 203 6.83 -4.13 -12.93
CA TRP A 203 7.30 -5.42 -12.44
C TRP A 203 6.13 -6.31 -11.99
N GLY A 204 5.10 -5.75 -11.37
CA GLY A 204 3.89 -6.50 -11.01
C GLY A 204 3.28 -7.25 -12.17
N SER A 205 3.10 -6.60 -13.31
CA SER A 205 2.59 -7.22 -14.54
C SER A 205 3.60 -8.19 -15.18
N GLN A 206 4.88 -7.79 -15.30
CA GLN A 206 5.90 -8.60 -15.95
C GLN A 206 6.19 -9.91 -15.20
N LEU A 207 6.35 -9.83 -13.88
CA LEU A 207 6.62 -11.00 -13.04
C LEU A 207 5.44 -11.97 -13.04
N TYR A 208 4.21 -11.45 -12.97
CA TYR A 208 3.02 -12.29 -13.10
C TYR A 208 2.97 -13.02 -14.43
N ARG A 209 3.19 -12.32 -15.56
CA ARG A 209 3.18 -12.93 -16.90
C ARG A 209 4.23 -14.05 -17.05
N ARG A 210 5.38 -13.92 -16.38
CA ARG A 210 6.41 -14.96 -16.36
C ARG A 210 6.02 -16.12 -15.43
N ALA A 211 5.56 -15.81 -14.21
CA ALA A 211 5.23 -16.81 -13.20
C ALA A 211 4.07 -17.73 -13.62
N ARG A 212 3.06 -17.21 -14.33
CA ARG A 212 1.92 -18.03 -14.81
C ARG A 212 2.30 -19.12 -15.80
N ARG A 213 3.49 -19.03 -16.41
CA ARG A 213 4.01 -20.02 -17.38
C ARG A 213 4.86 -21.10 -16.73
N LEU A 214 5.12 -20.99 -15.43
CA LEU A 214 5.97 -21.92 -14.70
C LEU A 214 5.23 -23.22 -14.36
N ASP A 215 5.91 -24.33 -14.53
CA ASP A 215 5.50 -25.64 -14.04
C ASP A 215 5.71 -25.74 -12.50
N ALA A 216 5.42 -26.89 -11.93
CA ALA A 216 5.56 -27.12 -10.49
C ALA A 216 7.02 -26.95 -10.00
N ARG A 217 8.00 -27.41 -10.81
CA ARG A 217 9.43 -27.29 -10.50
C ARG A 217 9.88 -25.83 -10.57
N GLY A 218 9.44 -25.09 -11.59
CA GLY A 218 9.71 -23.65 -11.72
C GLY A 218 9.12 -22.84 -10.57
N ARG A 219 7.89 -23.15 -10.15
CA ARG A 219 7.28 -22.52 -8.97
C ARG A 219 8.03 -22.82 -7.68
N ARG A 220 8.54 -24.05 -7.49
CA ARG A 220 9.39 -24.38 -6.33
C ARG A 220 10.67 -23.55 -6.31
N ARG A 221 11.37 -23.43 -7.45
CA ARG A 221 12.58 -22.59 -7.57
C ARG A 221 12.26 -21.12 -7.29
N LEU A 222 11.13 -20.62 -7.84
CA LEU A 222 10.66 -19.26 -7.58
C LEU A 222 10.41 -19.01 -6.08
N ARG A 223 9.84 -19.99 -5.37
CA ARG A 223 9.61 -19.92 -3.92
C ARG A 223 10.92 -19.85 -3.13
N VAL A 224 11.90 -20.64 -3.48
CA VAL A 224 13.22 -20.59 -2.85
C VAL A 224 13.86 -19.21 -3.06
N LEU A 225 13.86 -18.70 -4.29
CA LEU A 225 14.35 -17.34 -4.58
C LEU A 225 13.59 -16.29 -3.78
N ALA A 226 12.27 -16.40 -3.70
CA ALA A 226 11.44 -15.48 -2.94
C ALA A 226 11.81 -15.45 -1.45
N LEU A 227 11.99 -16.62 -0.84
CA LEU A 227 12.39 -16.72 0.56
C LEU A 227 13.80 -16.16 0.81
N VAL A 228 14.75 -16.43 -0.09
CA VAL A 228 16.10 -15.83 -0.02
C VAL A 228 16.03 -14.30 -0.04
N LEU A 229 15.24 -13.74 -0.96
CA LEU A 229 15.07 -12.29 -1.04
C LEU A 229 14.41 -11.71 0.23
N VAL A 230 13.36 -12.35 0.74
CA VAL A 230 12.71 -11.92 1.99
C VAL A 230 13.71 -11.96 3.15
N CYS A 231 14.43 -13.07 3.33
CA CYS A 231 15.41 -13.20 4.41
C CYS A 231 16.54 -12.15 4.29
N ALA A 232 17.07 -11.92 3.08
CA ALA A 232 18.10 -10.91 2.83
C ALA A 232 17.58 -9.49 3.11
N GLY A 233 16.36 -9.17 2.65
CA GLY A 233 15.73 -7.88 2.89
C GLY A 233 15.48 -7.62 4.38
N LEU A 234 14.95 -8.63 5.10
CA LEU A 234 14.74 -8.56 6.55
C LEU A 234 16.05 -8.40 7.32
N ALA A 235 17.05 -9.22 7.03
CA ALA A 235 18.35 -9.15 7.70
C ALA A 235 18.98 -7.77 7.53
N PHE A 236 18.96 -7.22 6.31
CA PHE A 236 19.51 -5.89 6.04
C PHE A 236 18.69 -4.79 6.73
N MET A 237 17.36 -4.86 6.70
CA MET A 237 16.50 -3.87 7.37
C MET A 237 16.70 -3.88 8.89
N LEU A 238 16.74 -5.06 9.51
CA LEU A 238 17.02 -5.21 10.94
C LEU A 238 18.39 -4.66 11.30
N ALA A 239 19.43 -4.95 10.50
CA ALA A 239 20.76 -4.40 10.72
C ALA A 239 20.76 -2.86 10.72
N LEU A 240 20.02 -2.22 9.81
CA LEU A 240 19.84 -0.77 9.80
C LEU A 240 19.11 -0.25 11.04
N ILE A 241 18.04 -0.92 11.48
CA ILE A 241 17.30 -0.57 12.68
C ILE A 241 18.21 -0.64 13.91
N TYR A 242 18.92 -1.75 14.10
CA TYR A 242 19.83 -1.93 15.24
C TYR A 242 21.07 -1.01 15.21
N SER A 243 21.42 -0.47 14.05
CA SER A 243 22.44 0.57 13.93
C SER A 243 21.90 2.01 14.07
N GLY A 244 20.64 2.18 14.44
CA GLY A 244 20.00 3.50 14.60
C GLY A 244 19.66 4.22 13.28
N ARG A 245 19.79 3.54 12.13
CA ARG A 245 19.54 4.10 10.79
C ARG A 245 18.10 3.92 10.35
N TYR A 246 17.15 4.41 11.14
CA TYR A 246 15.71 4.18 10.92
C TYR A 246 15.18 4.76 9.60
N ASN A 247 15.66 5.94 9.18
CA ASN A 247 15.24 6.55 7.93
C ASN A 247 15.70 5.74 6.72
N ASP A 248 16.92 5.18 6.76
CA ASP A 248 17.42 4.26 5.72
C ASP A 248 16.60 2.96 5.70
N ALA A 249 16.30 2.40 6.88
CA ALA A 249 15.48 1.19 6.99
C ALA A 249 14.06 1.40 6.42
N ARG A 250 13.46 2.58 6.63
CA ARG A 250 12.10 2.92 6.19
C ARG A 250 12.00 3.41 4.74
N ASN A 251 13.13 3.52 4.02
CA ASN A 251 13.14 4.03 2.66
C ASN A 251 12.61 2.98 1.67
N ASP A 252 11.48 3.25 1.02
CA ASP A 252 10.84 2.34 0.04
C ASP A 252 11.70 2.12 -1.23
N PHE A 253 12.62 3.05 -1.53
CA PHE A 253 13.52 3.00 -2.70
C PHE A 253 14.91 2.46 -2.35
N SER A 254 15.04 1.69 -1.29
CA SER A 254 16.28 1.03 -0.87
C SER A 254 16.33 -0.44 -1.30
N LEU A 255 17.55 -1.03 -1.31
CA LEU A 255 17.71 -2.43 -1.70
C LEU A 255 17.00 -3.39 -0.77
N GLN A 256 16.99 -3.15 0.54
CA GLN A 256 16.27 -3.99 1.51
C GLN A 256 14.76 -3.98 1.24
N SER A 257 14.18 -2.81 0.94
CA SER A 257 12.77 -2.67 0.59
C SER A 257 12.44 -3.32 -0.75
N LEU A 258 13.35 -3.21 -1.74
CA LEU A 258 13.22 -3.90 -3.01
C LEU A 258 13.22 -5.42 -2.85
N PHE A 259 14.16 -5.96 -2.05
CA PHE A 259 14.26 -7.40 -1.79
C PHE A 259 13.01 -7.92 -1.10
N LEU A 260 12.50 -7.21 -0.09
CA LEU A 260 11.24 -7.56 0.55
C LEU A 260 10.06 -7.54 -0.43
N ALA A 261 9.89 -6.45 -1.16
CA ALA A 261 8.78 -6.30 -2.09
C ALA A 261 8.78 -7.36 -3.20
N LEU A 262 9.94 -7.59 -3.82
CA LEU A 262 10.08 -8.63 -4.83
C LEU A 262 9.93 -10.03 -4.22
N GLY A 263 10.55 -10.29 -3.07
CA GLY A 263 10.49 -11.57 -2.39
C GLY A 263 9.07 -11.94 -2.01
N GLU A 264 8.34 -11.08 -1.34
CA GLU A 264 6.96 -11.32 -0.95
C GLU A 264 6.04 -11.48 -2.17
N TYR A 265 6.16 -10.62 -3.17
CA TYR A 265 5.36 -10.73 -4.39
C TYR A 265 5.61 -12.06 -5.12
N LEU A 266 6.88 -12.45 -5.29
CA LEU A 266 7.27 -13.71 -5.91
C LEU A 266 6.82 -14.92 -5.07
N PHE A 267 6.83 -14.81 -3.74
CA PHE A 267 6.30 -15.86 -2.87
C PHE A 267 4.82 -16.12 -3.17
N PHE A 268 3.97 -15.08 -3.21
CA PHE A 268 2.56 -15.24 -3.58
C PHE A 268 2.38 -15.80 -4.99
N LEU A 269 3.19 -15.37 -5.96
CA LEU A 269 3.15 -15.91 -7.31
C LEU A 269 3.60 -17.38 -7.40
N SER A 270 4.44 -17.85 -6.47
CA SER A 270 4.92 -19.23 -6.40
C SER A 270 3.90 -20.22 -5.87
N LEU A 271 2.85 -19.73 -5.23
CA LEU A 271 1.74 -20.57 -4.77
C LEU A 271 1.01 -21.19 -5.97
N PRO A 272 0.40 -22.36 -5.82
CA PRO A 272 -0.39 -22.94 -6.90
C PRO A 272 -1.51 -21.97 -7.29
N PRO A 273 -1.76 -21.78 -8.59
CA PRO A 273 -2.94 -21.03 -9.02
C PRO A 273 -4.18 -21.74 -8.48
N SER A 274 -5.19 -20.96 -8.11
CA SER A 274 -6.44 -21.55 -7.63
C SER A 274 -7.09 -22.37 -8.75
N ASN A 275 -7.23 -23.66 -8.51
CA ASN A 275 -8.13 -24.47 -9.31
C ASN A 275 -9.56 -24.16 -8.84
N GLU A 276 -10.33 -23.64 -9.75
CA GLU A 276 -11.77 -23.46 -9.76
C GLU A 276 -12.60 -23.74 -8.48
N GLY A 277 -13.27 -22.71 -8.01
CA GLY A 277 -14.59 -22.85 -7.40
C GLY A 277 -14.66 -22.93 -5.87
N LYS A 278 -13.57 -23.00 -5.10
CA LYS A 278 -13.63 -23.07 -3.63
C LYS A 278 -12.80 -21.97 -2.96
N GLU A 279 -13.05 -20.72 -3.36
CA GLU A 279 -12.55 -19.62 -2.55
C GLU A 279 -13.26 -19.63 -1.19
N PRO A 280 -12.51 -19.57 -0.06
CA PRO A 280 -13.14 -19.33 1.23
C PRO A 280 -13.92 -18.01 1.16
N LYS A 281 -15.25 -18.06 1.25
CA LYS A 281 -16.11 -16.87 1.20
C LYS A 281 -15.64 -15.71 2.10
N PRO A 282 -15.06 -15.97 3.31
CA PRO A 282 -14.48 -14.95 4.16
C PRO A 282 -13.29 -14.21 3.53
N LEU A 283 -12.38 -14.93 2.86
CA LEU A 283 -11.20 -14.34 2.22
C LEU A 283 -11.60 -13.38 1.09
N GLY A 284 -12.49 -13.81 0.21
CA GLY A 284 -12.97 -12.97 -0.88
C GLY A 284 -13.68 -11.72 -0.41
N ARG A 285 -14.42 -11.81 0.71
CA ARG A 285 -15.05 -10.65 1.34
C ARG A 285 -14.01 -9.71 1.93
N ALA A 286 -13.04 -10.22 2.71
CA ALA A 286 -11.96 -9.42 3.28
C ALA A 286 -11.13 -8.72 2.20
N ALA A 287 -10.80 -9.42 1.10
CA ALA A 287 -10.09 -8.83 -0.03
C ALA A 287 -10.90 -7.75 -0.77
N ALA A 288 -12.22 -7.93 -0.89
CA ALA A 288 -13.09 -6.91 -1.47
C ALA A 288 -13.14 -5.65 -0.60
N GLN A 289 -13.16 -5.81 0.71
CA GLN A 289 -13.23 -4.71 1.70
C GLN A 289 -11.88 -4.05 1.99
N SER A 290 -10.74 -4.62 1.53
CA SER A 290 -9.40 -4.10 1.85
C SER A 290 -9.20 -2.63 1.41
N PHE A 291 -9.89 -2.17 0.37
CA PHE A 291 -9.85 -0.78 -0.07
C PHE A 291 -10.58 0.15 0.90
N ASP A 292 -11.76 -0.25 1.38
CA ASP A 292 -12.54 0.55 2.33
C ASP A 292 -11.87 0.58 3.70
N VAL A 293 -11.25 -0.55 4.13
CA VAL A 293 -10.38 -0.59 5.31
C VAL A 293 -9.22 0.38 5.16
N TYR A 294 -8.58 0.39 3.98
CA TYR A 294 -7.49 1.34 3.70
C TYR A 294 -7.96 2.80 3.77
N LEU A 295 -9.15 3.13 3.30
CA LEU A 295 -9.70 4.49 3.34
C LEU A 295 -10.01 4.96 4.76
N SER A 296 -10.53 4.09 5.62
CA SER A 296 -11.08 4.46 6.94
C SER A 296 -10.13 4.25 8.12
N HIS A 297 -9.08 3.43 7.98
CA HIS A 297 -8.28 2.98 9.14
C HIS A 297 -7.64 4.11 9.96
N VAL A 298 -7.17 5.19 9.32
CA VAL A 298 -6.54 6.30 10.05
C VAL A 298 -7.53 7.04 10.94
N ALA A 299 -8.80 7.13 10.53
CA ALA A 299 -9.84 7.69 11.39
C ALA A 299 -10.01 6.83 12.65
N PHE A 300 -10.04 5.50 12.52
CA PHE A 300 -10.13 4.60 13.67
C PHE A 300 -8.86 4.58 14.51
N LEU A 301 -7.68 4.63 13.92
CA LEU A 301 -6.43 4.78 14.66
C LEU A 301 -6.39 6.04 15.52
N ALA A 302 -6.96 7.13 15.03
CA ALA A 302 -7.05 8.36 15.80
C ALA A 302 -8.16 8.36 16.85
N PHE A 303 -9.28 7.68 16.57
CA PHE A 303 -10.48 7.69 17.41
C PHE A 303 -10.44 6.67 18.54
N LEU A 304 -10.03 5.41 18.25
CA LEU A 304 -10.08 4.33 19.23
C LEU A 304 -9.29 4.62 20.52
N PRO A 305 -8.05 5.10 20.50
CA PRO A 305 -7.35 5.42 21.76
C PRO A 305 -8.09 6.46 22.61
N ARG A 306 -8.72 7.45 21.96
CA ARG A 306 -9.49 8.48 22.67
C ARG A 306 -10.78 7.93 23.28
N LEU A 307 -11.44 6.98 22.60
CA LEU A 307 -12.66 6.33 23.10
C LEU A 307 -12.41 5.53 24.38
N PHE A 308 -11.24 4.89 24.49
CA PHE A 308 -10.87 4.08 25.64
C PHE A 308 -10.25 4.91 26.80
N GLY A 309 -10.16 6.23 26.70
CA GLY A 309 -9.69 7.11 27.76
C GLY A 309 -8.30 6.74 28.27
N SER A 310 -8.15 6.44 29.57
CA SER A 310 -6.87 6.05 30.18
C SER A 310 -6.28 4.75 29.60
N TRP A 311 -7.12 3.82 29.16
CA TRP A 311 -6.70 2.59 28.46
C TRP A 311 -6.13 2.90 27.05
N GLY A 312 -6.46 4.04 26.47
CA GLY A 312 -5.88 4.48 25.20
C GLY A 312 -4.35 4.55 25.23
N ASN A 313 -3.78 4.94 26.38
CA ASN A 313 -2.34 4.97 26.60
C ASN A 313 -1.70 3.56 26.48
N VAL A 314 -2.41 2.48 26.81
CA VAL A 314 -1.90 1.10 26.67
C VAL A 314 -1.70 0.78 25.20
N PHE A 315 -2.63 1.20 24.32
CA PHE A 315 -2.52 0.99 22.87
C PHE A 315 -1.33 1.73 22.25
N GLU A 316 -1.01 2.90 22.77
CA GLU A 316 0.04 3.75 22.21
C GLU A 316 1.41 3.51 22.84
N LYS A 317 1.45 3.02 24.10
CA LYS A 317 2.70 2.89 24.86
C LYS A 317 3.21 1.46 25.01
N THR A 318 2.45 0.45 24.61
CA THR A 318 2.87 -0.95 24.73
C THR A 318 2.85 -1.66 23.37
N TYR A 319 3.81 -2.57 23.17
CA TYR A 319 3.88 -3.37 21.93
C TYR A 319 2.63 -4.20 21.70
N LEU A 320 2.12 -4.85 22.76
CA LEU A 320 0.89 -5.64 22.68
C LEU A 320 -0.33 -4.75 22.38
N GLY A 321 -0.38 -3.57 23.00
CA GLY A 321 -1.42 -2.57 22.74
C GLY A 321 -1.43 -2.13 21.28
N ALA A 322 -0.27 -1.89 20.67
CA ALA A 322 -0.16 -1.53 19.26
C ALA A 322 -0.76 -2.60 18.33
N TYR A 323 -0.49 -3.89 18.58
CA TYR A 323 -1.11 -4.98 17.81
C TYR A 323 -2.61 -5.09 18.08
N ALA A 324 -3.04 -4.93 19.33
CA ALA A 324 -4.45 -4.89 19.68
C ALA A 324 -5.18 -3.73 18.96
N LEU A 325 -4.57 -2.56 18.92
CA LEU A 325 -5.07 -1.41 18.18
C LEU A 325 -5.18 -1.70 16.67
N ALA A 326 -4.19 -2.35 16.07
CA ALA A 326 -4.25 -2.76 14.67
C ALA A 326 -5.43 -3.72 14.41
N CYS A 327 -5.63 -4.72 15.28
CA CYS A 327 -6.75 -5.67 15.17
C CYS A 327 -8.11 -4.97 15.33
N LEU A 328 -8.27 -4.12 16.33
CA LEU A 328 -9.48 -3.33 16.55
C LEU A 328 -9.77 -2.42 15.35
N THR A 329 -8.77 -1.69 14.88
CA THR A 329 -8.88 -0.84 13.70
C THR A 329 -9.36 -1.62 12.48
N TYR A 330 -8.78 -2.80 12.24
CA TYR A 330 -9.22 -3.69 11.16
C TYR A 330 -10.69 -4.11 11.32
N ALA A 331 -11.08 -4.52 12.51
CA ALA A 331 -12.45 -4.96 12.82
C ALA A 331 -13.48 -3.82 12.61
N PHE A 332 -13.21 -2.63 13.16
CA PHE A 332 -14.11 -1.47 13.00
C PHE A 332 -14.18 -0.98 11.55
N SER A 333 -13.03 -0.93 10.85
CA SER A 333 -13.00 -0.55 9.43
C SER A 333 -13.79 -1.54 8.56
N THR A 334 -13.66 -2.86 8.83
CA THR A 334 -14.40 -3.91 8.13
C THR A 334 -15.90 -3.85 8.44
N ALA A 335 -16.28 -3.58 9.69
CA ALA A 335 -17.67 -3.39 10.08
C ALA A 335 -18.30 -2.20 9.34
N THR A 336 -17.58 -1.07 9.28
CA THR A 336 -18.00 0.12 8.54
C THR A 336 -18.19 -0.19 7.05
N ALA A 337 -17.22 -0.87 6.41
CA ALA A 337 -17.32 -1.29 5.02
C ALA A 337 -18.56 -2.17 4.78
N THR A 338 -18.83 -3.12 5.69
CA THR A 338 -20.02 -4.00 5.60
C THR A 338 -21.32 -3.22 5.67
N VAL A 339 -21.40 -2.22 6.56
CA VAL A 339 -22.57 -1.35 6.71
C VAL A 339 -22.79 -0.52 5.44
N VAL A 340 -21.74 0.07 4.91
CA VAL A 340 -21.79 0.86 3.66
C VAL A 340 -22.25 0.01 2.48
N ASP A 341 -21.70 -1.20 2.33
CA ASP A 341 -22.12 -2.16 1.28
C ASP A 341 -23.60 -2.55 1.41
N TYR A 342 -24.05 -2.81 2.63
CA TYR A 342 -25.46 -3.17 2.90
C TYR A 342 -26.43 -2.06 2.46
N PHE A 343 -26.20 -0.82 2.88
CA PHE A 343 -27.04 0.31 2.51
C PHE A 343 -26.92 0.66 1.01
N GLY A 344 -25.72 0.64 0.45
CA GLY A 344 -25.48 0.87 -0.97
C GLY A 344 -26.23 -0.13 -1.86
N SER A 345 -26.27 -1.40 -1.46
CA SER A 345 -26.99 -2.44 -2.17
C SER A 345 -28.52 -2.26 -2.13
N ARG A 346 -29.05 -1.77 -1.01
CA ARG A 346 -30.50 -1.46 -0.87
C ARG A 346 -30.93 -0.27 -1.73
N ILE A 347 -30.13 0.80 -1.73
CA ILE A 347 -30.41 1.98 -2.56
C ILE A 347 -30.37 1.61 -4.05
N ALA A 348 -29.41 0.78 -4.47
CA ALA A 348 -29.31 0.32 -5.85
C ALA A 348 -30.51 -0.57 -6.27
N LYS A 349 -31.04 -1.39 -5.36
CA LYS A 349 -32.25 -2.20 -5.61
C LYS A 349 -33.50 -1.35 -5.65
N GLY A 350 -33.64 -0.36 -4.78
CA GLY A 350 -34.79 0.56 -4.77
C GLY A 350 -34.89 1.43 -6.04
N ARG A 351 -33.76 1.74 -6.68
CA ARG A 351 -33.73 2.47 -7.97
C ARG A 351 -34.08 1.61 -9.19
N ARG A 352 -34.17 0.29 -9.04
CA ARG A 352 -34.53 -0.67 -10.10
C ARG A 352 -35.95 -1.25 -9.95
N ALA A 353 -36.65 -0.84 -8.93
CA ALA A 353 -38.10 -1.10 -8.83
C ALA A 353 -38.83 -0.16 -9.79
N PRO A 354 -39.80 -0.66 -10.61
CA PRO A 354 -40.43 0.07 -11.69
C PRO A 354 -41.24 1.28 -11.21
#